data_5ba62f64f4dd863c39ca4e83d4eae9e4
#
_entry.id   5ba62f64f4dd863c39ca4e83d4eae9e4
#
_cell.length_a   1.000
_cell.length_b   1.000
_cell.length_c   1.000
_cell.angle_alpha   90.00
_cell.angle_beta   90.00
_cell.angle_gamma   90.00
#
_symmetry.space_group_name_H-M   'P 1'
#
loop_
_entity.id
_entity.type
_entity.pdbx_description
1 polymer ?
#
loop_
_entity_poly.entity_id
_entity_poly.type
_entity_poly.pdbx_seq_one_letter_code
_entity_poly.pdbx_strand_id
1 'polypeptide(L)'
;MKHIIHIIVLAVITVVYISCEKEDYALQRLSAPAQLTASRGDTSVFLKWTKVEDASFYTLVRGLKVIADSLTVESYEDDSAPDTLTEYRIYAVDNQGWRSATYAVDSGYLGIPDGIEPRVPAKLEASDTNI
;
A
#
# COMPACT_ATOMS: atom_id res chain seq x y z
N MET A 1 54.31 20.74 -30.68
CA MET A 1 54.10 19.84 -29.53
C MET A 1 53.21 20.44 -28.44
N LYS A 2 53.27 21.70 -28.12
CA LYS A 2 52.43 22.31 -27.07
C LYS A 2 50.89 22.28 -27.37
N HIS A 3 50.50 22.38 -28.63
CA HIS A 3 49.09 22.36 -29.03
C HIS A 3 48.42 20.98 -28.97
N ILE A 4 49.20 19.91 -29.18
CA ILE A 4 48.71 18.54 -29.13
C ILE A 4 48.34 18.13 -27.67
N ILE A 5 49.17 18.58 -26.72
CA ILE A 5 48.96 18.32 -25.28
C ILE A 5 47.66 19.01 -24.79
N HIS A 6 47.38 20.24 -25.25
CA HIS A 6 46.17 20.96 -24.92
C HIS A 6 44.93 20.30 -25.48
N ILE A 7 44.98 19.76 -26.70
CA ILE A 7 43.86 19.03 -27.32
C ILE A 7 43.59 17.72 -26.57
N ILE A 8 44.62 16.99 -26.17
CA ILE A 8 44.49 15.75 -25.42
C ILE A 8 43.91 16.03 -24.02
N VAL A 9 44.35 17.07 -23.35
CA VAL A 9 43.80 17.46 -22.01
C VAL A 9 42.34 17.89 -22.13
N LEU A 10 41.98 18.65 -23.17
CA LEU A 10 40.56 19.01 -23.40
C LEU A 10 39.68 17.77 -23.71
N ALA A 11 40.18 16.81 -24.50
CA ALA A 11 39.48 15.58 -24.82
C ALA A 11 39.27 14.70 -23.57
N VAL A 12 40.25 14.62 -22.67
CA VAL A 12 40.15 13.89 -21.42
C VAL A 12 39.13 14.55 -20.46
N ILE A 13 39.13 15.88 -20.41
CA ILE A 13 38.16 16.62 -19.57
C ILE A 13 36.73 16.41 -20.09
N THR A 14 36.51 16.41 -21.41
CA THR A 14 35.17 16.15 -21.96
C THR A 14 34.69 14.73 -21.72
N VAL A 15 35.56 13.73 -21.77
CA VAL A 15 35.21 12.34 -21.45
C VAL A 15 34.84 12.19 -19.96
N VAL A 16 35.53 12.87 -19.07
CA VAL A 16 35.21 12.86 -17.63
C VAL A 16 33.86 13.54 -17.35
N TYR A 17 33.52 14.59 -18.09
CA TYR A 17 32.20 15.23 -17.93
C TYR A 17 31.05 14.37 -18.48
N ILE A 18 31.26 13.56 -19.51
CA ILE A 18 30.25 12.66 -20.08
C ILE A 18 30.00 11.44 -19.18
N SER A 19 30.99 10.99 -18.40
CA SER A 19 30.84 9.86 -17.48
C SER A 19 30.18 10.26 -16.15
N CYS A 20 29.87 11.55 -15.93
CA CYS A 20 29.21 12.06 -14.76
C CYS A 20 27.74 12.48 -15.03
N GLU A 21 27.17 12.15 -16.19
CA GLU A 21 25.73 11.99 -16.28
C GLU A 21 25.38 10.77 -15.44
N LYS A 22 25.17 11.02 -14.15
CA LYS A 22 24.24 10.19 -13.42
C LYS A 22 22.97 10.21 -14.25
N GLU A 23 22.74 9.14 -15.01
CA GLU A 23 21.39 8.81 -15.31
C GLU A 23 20.72 8.77 -13.94
N ASP A 24 20.04 9.86 -13.60
CA ASP A 24 18.98 9.84 -12.63
C ASP A 24 18.01 8.83 -13.23
N TYR A 25 18.32 7.53 -13.07
CA TYR A 25 17.28 6.57 -12.94
C TYR A 25 16.56 7.07 -11.70
N ALA A 26 15.66 8.03 -11.87
CA ALA A 26 14.58 8.21 -10.97
C ALA A 26 14.08 6.79 -10.79
N LEU A 27 14.48 6.17 -9.70
CA LEU A 27 13.99 4.87 -9.30
C LEU A 27 12.50 5.06 -9.41
N GLN A 28 11.94 4.57 -10.50
CA GLN A 28 10.50 4.59 -10.72
C GLN A 28 9.99 3.63 -9.66
N ARG A 29 9.91 4.20 -8.45
CA ARG A 29 9.47 3.47 -7.29
C ARG A 29 8.05 3.11 -7.58
N LEU A 30 7.80 1.82 -7.64
CA LEU A 30 6.47 1.29 -7.78
C LEU A 30 5.56 1.97 -6.77
N SER A 31 4.48 2.55 -7.25
CA SER A 31 3.46 3.18 -6.41
C SER A 31 2.74 2.13 -5.58
N ALA A 32 2.36 2.46 -4.38
CA ALA A 32 1.42 1.63 -3.63
C ALA A 32 0.01 1.73 -4.25
N PRO A 33 -0.88 0.77 -3.98
CA PRO A 33 -2.30 0.93 -4.26
C PRO A 33 -2.81 2.25 -3.66
N ALA A 34 -3.64 2.98 -4.40
CA ALA A 34 -4.14 4.28 -3.95
C ALA A 34 -5.13 4.14 -2.79
N GLN A 35 -5.82 3.00 -2.72
CA GLN A 35 -6.84 2.73 -1.71
C GLN A 35 -6.86 1.24 -1.36
N LEU A 36 -7.08 0.94 -0.09
CA LEU A 36 -7.50 -0.35 0.44
C LEU A 36 -8.85 -0.17 1.14
N THR A 37 -9.75 -1.12 0.98
CA THR A 37 -11.01 -1.18 1.71
C THR A 37 -11.10 -2.53 2.39
N ALA A 38 -11.30 -2.53 3.70
CA ALA A 38 -11.58 -3.71 4.51
C ALA A 38 -13.04 -3.65 4.96
N SER A 39 -13.84 -4.64 4.60
CA SER A 39 -15.21 -4.75 5.06
C SER A 39 -15.28 -5.42 6.42
N ARG A 40 -16.38 -5.17 7.13
CA ARG A 40 -16.81 -6.04 8.23
C ARG A 40 -17.49 -7.27 7.65
N GLY A 41 -17.26 -8.41 8.25
CA GLY A 41 -17.98 -9.64 7.93
C GLY A 41 -18.27 -10.46 9.18
N ASP A 42 -19.28 -11.30 9.12
CA ASP A 42 -19.60 -12.20 10.24
C ASP A 42 -18.61 -13.37 10.32
N THR A 43 -18.07 -13.80 9.20
CA THR A 43 -17.19 -14.96 9.08
C THR A 43 -15.84 -14.66 8.45
N SER A 44 -15.72 -13.56 7.71
CA SER A 44 -14.49 -13.16 7.01
C SER A 44 -14.44 -11.65 6.81
N VAL A 45 -13.24 -11.13 6.61
CA VAL A 45 -13.00 -9.74 6.19
C VAL A 45 -12.68 -9.74 4.70
N PHE A 46 -13.48 -9.05 3.92
CA PHE A 46 -13.22 -8.86 2.50
C PHE A 46 -12.36 -7.62 2.28
N LEU A 47 -11.26 -7.81 1.59
CA LEU A 47 -10.28 -6.79 1.27
C LEU A 47 -10.30 -6.55 -0.23
N LYS A 48 -10.31 -5.28 -0.62
CA LYS A 48 -10.24 -4.85 -2.01
C LYS A 48 -9.36 -3.61 -2.12
N TRP A 49 -8.55 -3.54 -3.17
CA TRP A 49 -7.65 -2.40 -3.39
C TRP A 49 -7.62 -1.96 -4.86
N THR A 50 -7.07 -0.79 -5.07
CA THR A 50 -6.89 -0.25 -6.42
C THR A 50 -5.73 -0.93 -7.12
N LYS A 51 -5.93 -1.27 -8.38
CA LYS A 51 -4.88 -1.81 -9.24
C LYS A 51 -3.72 -0.81 -9.37
N VAL A 52 -2.51 -1.35 -9.40
CA VAL A 52 -1.29 -0.62 -9.75
C VAL A 52 -0.78 -1.15 -11.08
N GLU A 53 -0.59 -0.27 -12.06
CA GLU A 53 -0.31 -0.65 -13.45
C GLU A 53 0.97 -1.47 -13.60
N ASP A 54 2.03 -1.08 -12.89
CA ASP A 54 3.34 -1.72 -12.97
C ASP A 54 3.54 -2.81 -11.91
N ALA A 55 2.52 -3.15 -11.13
CA ALA A 55 2.59 -4.24 -10.16
C ALA A 55 2.47 -5.59 -10.86
N SER A 56 3.35 -6.51 -10.52
CA SER A 56 3.25 -7.91 -10.91
C SER A 56 2.40 -8.72 -9.93
N PHE A 57 2.45 -8.36 -8.66
CA PHE A 57 1.64 -8.96 -7.60
C PHE A 57 1.56 -8.04 -6.38
N TYR A 58 0.82 -8.47 -5.37
CA TYR A 58 0.61 -7.73 -4.14
C TYR A 58 0.97 -8.58 -2.92
N THR A 59 1.41 -7.90 -1.86
CA THR A 59 1.65 -8.51 -0.54
C THR A 59 0.71 -7.88 0.49
N LEU A 60 -0.06 -8.71 1.16
CA LEU A 60 -1.03 -8.32 2.18
C LEU A 60 -0.50 -8.63 3.58
N VAL A 61 -0.53 -7.64 4.43
CA VAL A 61 -0.08 -7.71 5.83
C VAL A 61 -1.26 -7.42 6.74
N ARG A 62 -1.47 -8.25 7.75
CA ARG A 62 -2.43 -8.08 8.84
C ARG A 62 -1.67 -7.82 10.13
N GLY A 63 -1.82 -6.63 10.71
CA GLY A 63 -1.01 -6.21 11.84
C GLY A 63 0.49 -6.22 11.51
N LEU A 64 1.22 -7.16 12.07
CA LEU A 64 2.66 -7.35 11.80
C LEU A 64 2.97 -8.60 10.97
N LYS A 65 1.95 -9.35 10.56
CA LYS A 65 2.10 -10.63 9.87
C LYS A 65 1.72 -10.51 8.40
N VAL A 66 2.58 -11.00 7.51
CA VAL A 66 2.21 -11.25 6.11
C VAL A 66 1.22 -12.42 6.10
N ILE A 67 0.02 -12.20 5.59
CA ILE A 67 -1.03 -13.22 5.50
C ILE A 67 -1.20 -13.76 4.08
N ALA A 68 -0.82 -12.98 3.08
CA ALA A 68 -0.75 -13.42 1.70
C ALA A 68 0.33 -12.64 0.94
N ASP A 69 1.05 -13.31 0.08
CA ASP A 69 1.96 -12.73 -0.89
C ASP A 69 1.64 -13.28 -2.29
N SER A 70 2.27 -12.71 -3.31
CA SER A 70 2.07 -13.15 -4.70
C SER A 70 0.60 -13.10 -5.18
N LEU A 71 -0.21 -12.20 -4.61
CA LEU A 71 -1.58 -11.97 -5.04
C LEU A 71 -1.59 -11.27 -6.40
N THR A 72 -2.27 -11.86 -7.37
CA THR A 72 -2.37 -11.34 -8.76
C THR A 72 -3.72 -10.65 -9.04
N VAL A 73 -4.60 -10.65 -8.06
CA VAL A 73 -5.93 -10.02 -8.12
C VAL A 73 -6.01 -8.92 -7.06
N GLU A 74 -6.90 -7.98 -7.23
CA GLU A 74 -7.06 -6.81 -6.37
C GLU A 74 -8.07 -7.04 -5.23
N SER A 75 -8.18 -8.28 -4.77
CA SER A 75 -9.06 -8.66 -3.66
C SER A 75 -8.53 -9.86 -2.89
N TYR A 76 -8.92 -9.96 -1.63
CA TYR A 76 -8.60 -11.09 -0.76
C TYR A 76 -9.69 -11.27 0.29
N GLU A 77 -9.99 -12.50 0.65
CA GLU A 77 -10.89 -12.85 1.74
C GLU A 77 -10.08 -13.44 2.89
N ASP A 78 -10.08 -12.76 4.03
CA ASP A 78 -9.45 -13.24 5.27
C ASP A 78 -10.49 -13.94 6.14
N ASP A 79 -10.57 -15.26 6.02
CA ASP A 79 -11.42 -16.15 6.79
C ASP A 79 -10.88 -16.44 8.20
N SER A 80 -9.67 -16.02 8.46
CA SER A 80 -8.99 -16.14 9.75
C SER A 80 -8.82 -14.79 10.44
N ALA A 81 -9.60 -13.79 10.01
CA ALA A 81 -9.57 -12.46 10.61
C ALA A 81 -9.94 -12.54 12.10
N PRO A 82 -9.28 -11.75 12.97
CA PRO A 82 -9.67 -11.68 14.36
C PRO A 82 -10.98 -10.90 14.54
N ASP A 83 -11.66 -11.13 15.66
CA ASP A 83 -12.83 -10.39 16.10
C ASP A 83 -12.52 -8.98 16.64
N THR A 84 -11.23 -8.66 16.75
CA THR A 84 -10.73 -7.34 17.17
C THR A 84 -10.36 -6.50 15.97
N LEU A 85 -10.54 -5.18 16.09
CA LEU A 85 -10.14 -4.23 15.04
C LEU A 85 -8.66 -4.40 14.70
N THR A 86 -8.39 -4.77 13.47
CA THR A 86 -7.03 -5.08 13.00
C THR A 86 -6.72 -4.31 11.74
N GLU A 87 -5.52 -3.75 11.70
CA GLU A 87 -5.02 -3.02 10.54
C GLU A 87 -4.54 -3.98 9.45
N TYR A 88 -4.93 -3.69 8.22
CA TYR A 88 -4.46 -4.34 7.01
C TYR A 88 -3.66 -3.35 6.17
N ARG A 89 -2.57 -3.81 5.59
CA ARG A 89 -1.71 -3.05 4.67
C ARG A 89 -1.50 -3.84 3.41
N ILE A 90 -1.63 -3.18 2.27
CA ILE A 90 -1.37 -3.77 0.96
C ILE A 90 -0.21 -3.05 0.27
N TYR A 91 0.74 -3.82 -0.21
CA TYR A 91 1.91 -3.37 -0.95
C TYR A 91 1.83 -3.88 -2.38
N ALA A 92 2.21 -3.06 -3.34
CA ALA A 92 2.48 -3.52 -4.70
C ALA A 92 3.91 -4.06 -4.80
N VAL A 93 4.12 -5.05 -5.65
CA VAL A 93 5.43 -5.67 -5.90
C VAL A 93 5.63 -5.77 -7.41
N ASP A 94 6.82 -5.39 -7.89
CA ASP A 94 7.18 -5.46 -9.30
C ASP A 94 7.66 -6.86 -9.72
N ASN A 95 8.01 -6.99 -11.00
CA ASN A 95 8.50 -8.24 -11.57
C ASN A 95 9.90 -8.66 -11.09
N GLN A 96 10.61 -7.77 -10.38
CA GLN A 96 11.92 -8.03 -9.78
C GLN A 96 11.80 -8.41 -8.30
N GLY A 97 10.60 -8.34 -7.74
CA GLY A 97 10.33 -8.60 -6.33
C GLY A 97 10.53 -7.39 -5.41
N TRP A 98 10.68 -6.18 -5.98
CA TRP A 98 10.76 -4.95 -5.19
C TRP A 98 9.38 -4.48 -4.78
N ARG A 99 9.23 -4.25 -3.50
CA ARG A 99 7.99 -3.78 -2.90
C ARG A 99 7.91 -2.25 -2.93
N SER A 100 6.69 -1.72 -3.12
CA SER A 100 6.42 -0.29 -3.00
C SER A 100 6.90 0.25 -1.65
N ALA A 101 7.44 1.48 -1.63
CA ALA A 101 7.97 2.10 -0.41
C ALA A 101 6.86 2.47 0.58
N THR A 102 5.66 2.69 0.08
CA THR A 102 4.45 2.99 0.83
C THR A 102 3.41 1.89 0.64
N TYR A 103 2.31 1.96 1.34
CA TYR A 103 1.22 1.00 1.31
C TYR A 103 -0.14 1.71 1.42
N ALA A 104 -1.20 1.07 0.97
CA ALA A 104 -2.56 1.45 1.35
C ALA A 104 -2.96 0.68 2.62
N VAL A 105 -3.77 1.31 3.45
CA VAL A 105 -4.15 0.82 4.78
C VAL A 105 -5.64 1.00 5.01
N ASP A 106 -6.25 0.02 5.65
CA ASP A 106 -7.58 0.09 6.25
C ASP A 106 -7.68 -0.90 7.40
N SER A 107 -8.72 -0.80 8.21
CA SER A 107 -8.94 -1.66 9.37
C SER A 107 -10.24 -2.44 9.23
N GLY A 108 -10.18 -3.72 9.52
CA GLY A 108 -11.31 -4.64 9.50
C GLY A 108 -11.39 -5.51 10.75
N TYR A 109 -12.53 -6.14 10.96
CA TYR A 109 -12.76 -7.08 12.05
C TYR A 109 -13.96 -7.99 11.78
N LEU A 110 -14.05 -9.10 12.49
CA LEU A 110 -15.22 -9.97 12.51
C LEU A 110 -16.21 -9.54 13.58
N GLY A 111 -17.47 -9.44 13.21
CA GLY A 111 -18.54 -9.11 14.15
C GLY A 111 -18.49 -7.68 14.68
N ILE A 112 -19.05 -7.48 15.86
CA ILE A 112 -19.01 -6.21 16.59
C ILE A 112 -17.86 -6.30 17.58
N PRO A 113 -16.82 -5.41 17.52
CA PRO A 113 -15.75 -5.41 18.49
C PRO A 113 -16.32 -5.27 19.91
N ASP A 114 -15.81 -6.08 20.84
CA ASP A 114 -16.17 -6.00 22.24
C ASP A 114 -16.01 -4.57 22.78
N GLY A 115 -17.09 -3.99 23.29
CA GLY A 115 -17.11 -2.65 23.85
C GLY A 115 -17.54 -1.52 22.91
N ILE A 116 -17.79 -1.82 21.64
CA ILE A 116 -18.47 -0.89 20.72
C ILE A 116 -19.89 -1.41 20.49
N GLU A 117 -20.71 -1.33 21.50
CA GLU A 117 -22.15 -1.43 21.26
C GLU A 117 -22.53 -0.30 20.29
N PRO A 118 -23.26 -0.62 19.18
CA PRO A 118 -23.88 0.44 18.41
C PRO A 118 -24.75 1.21 19.41
N ARG A 119 -24.42 2.47 19.63
CA ARG A 119 -25.29 3.33 20.37
C ARG A 119 -26.61 3.35 19.61
N VAL A 120 -27.54 2.51 20.04
CA VAL A 120 -28.93 2.66 19.65
C VAL A 120 -29.26 4.09 20.04
N PRO A 121 -29.66 4.96 19.10
CA PRO A 121 -30.10 6.28 19.46
C PRO A 121 -31.18 6.08 20.51
N ALA A 122 -31.00 6.71 21.67
CA ALA A 122 -31.98 6.64 22.73
C ALA A 122 -33.35 6.90 22.10
N LYS A 123 -34.20 5.88 22.14
CA LYS A 123 -35.57 6.03 21.68
C LYS A 123 -36.08 7.28 22.37
N LEU A 124 -36.32 8.33 21.60
CA LEU A 124 -37.05 9.47 22.11
C LEU A 124 -38.40 8.89 22.57
N GLU A 125 -38.51 8.65 23.87
CA GLU A 125 -39.78 8.41 24.46
C GLU A 125 -40.57 9.70 24.21
N ALA A 126 -41.48 9.61 23.27
CA ALA A 126 -42.47 10.64 23.12
C ALA A 126 -43.12 10.74 24.48
N SER A 127 -42.84 11.81 25.20
CA SER A 127 -43.53 12.18 26.39
C SER A 127 -45.00 12.32 25.98
N ASP A 128 -45.76 11.32 26.29
CA ASP A 128 -47.20 11.37 26.16
C ASP A 128 -47.70 12.34 27.26
N THR A 129 -47.71 13.61 26.90
CA THR A 129 -48.42 14.61 27.67
C THR A 129 -49.91 14.39 27.45
N ASN A 130 -50.43 13.45 28.15
CA ASN A 130 -51.85 13.32 28.29
C ASN A 130 -52.38 14.50 29.14
N ILE A 131 -53.01 15.40 28.47
CA ILE A 131 -53.84 16.45 29.12
C ILE A 131 -55.24 15.92 29.27
#